data_c5e6eb194076860162613d842dad95d0
#
_entry.id   c5e6eb194076860162613d842dad95d0
#
_cell.length_a   1.000
_cell.length_b   1.000
_cell.length_c   1.000
_cell.angle_alpha   90.00
_cell.angle_beta   90.00
_cell.angle_gamma   90.00
#
_symmetry.space_group_name_H-M   'P 1'
#
loop_
_entity.id
_entity.type
_entity.pdbx_description
1 polymer ?
#
loop_
_entity_poly.entity_id
_entity_poly.type
_entity_poly.pdbx_seq_one_letter_code
_entity_poly.pdbx_strand_id
1 'polypeptide(L)'
;MKTYILVLILLISTLNAFAQKKSKKPVKNKDSIVEVINVVTSYTPTISDAFKVKKNPRIVISRNTKKKKLNYTIFSAPVASTFIPKSGVVKGIDVGKKERLFDNYLALGFGNYSTPFVEFLLNQNRKFENDYGIYLKYISTENGIENTPLNTGYSNLNVGGYYIKEERSFNWKIGGNVYQHKYNWYGLPSINFDTSSIDAIIEQQTYGYYELNGEITFEDSYFNTIKTSVNLFDDFYGSKEIGVSLKPNLKFPLTRINRNLKDLELQTSIHYLQGEFKQNYSDDSNLNYAFFNFGIHPVLKLDWKKLNIKLGSKIYLSSDIENSLTDILAYPDIEISYPLNSGLINIYTGASGDLHMNSFQRLSELNPFVSPTLFLTQTNEQYNLFGGINGTLSSNISFNLKASYKKDEDHALFVRNNSKSNGEFSSSTSLLGYEYGNSFGVFYDDISTFSILAELEVAATKRIHLGGNLQMNSYTTTFQQEAWNLPKLEGSIFGKYQKNNWYASANMFFVGERLDVNYNDTFPSTISNIQSLKGFADINVNGGYHFNDFLSAFITLNNVLGTDYERYANYNVLGFQALAGVTYKFDF
;
A
#
# COMPACT_ATOMS: atom_id res chain seq x y z
N MET A 1 39.62 -4.09 10.89
CA MET A 1 38.67 -5.06 10.33
C MET A 1 38.60 -6.37 11.11
N LYS A 2 39.67 -7.01 11.53
CA LYS A 2 39.62 -8.28 12.31
C LYS A 2 38.96 -8.16 13.69
N THR A 3 39.08 -7.01 14.36
CA THR A 3 38.55 -6.78 15.71
C THR A 3 37.02 -6.66 15.75
N TYR A 4 36.38 -6.11 14.73
CA TYR A 4 34.94 -5.93 14.67
C TYR A 4 34.18 -7.21 14.31
N ILE A 5 34.81 -8.11 13.55
CA ILE A 5 34.27 -9.45 13.27
C ILE A 5 34.25 -10.29 14.55
N LEU A 6 35.24 -10.11 15.41
CA LEU A 6 35.32 -10.82 16.71
C LEU A 6 34.20 -10.35 17.67
N VAL A 7 33.88 -9.06 17.67
CA VAL A 7 32.79 -8.49 18.49
C VAL A 7 31.44 -9.01 18.00
N LEU A 8 31.24 -9.12 16.69
CA LEU A 8 30.00 -9.69 16.11
C LEU A 8 29.84 -11.18 16.46
N ILE A 9 30.93 -11.92 16.43
CA ILE A 9 30.95 -13.34 16.82
C ILE A 9 30.73 -13.50 18.34
N LEU A 10 31.25 -12.59 19.17
CA LEU A 10 31.02 -12.61 20.61
C LEU A 10 29.58 -12.29 21.01
N LEU A 11 28.90 -11.39 20.28
CA LEU A 11 27.47 -11.08 20.49
C LEU A 11 26.55 -12.25 20.11
N ILE A 12 26.95 -13.08 19.14
CA ILE A 12 26.22 -14.29 18.74
C ILE A 12 26.48 -15.46 19.71
N SER A 13 27.63 -15.48 20.39
CA SER A 13 28.00 -16.55 21.31
C SER A 13 27.34 -16.45 22.69
N THR A 14 26.87 -15.29 23.12
CA THR A 14 26.17 -15.12 24.40
C THR A 14 24.74 -15.65 24.41
N LEU A 15 24.18 -16.01 23.26
CA LEU A 15 22.83 -16.60 23.12
C LEU A 15 22.81 -18.14 23.29
N ASN A 16 23.95 -18.79 23.49
CA ASN A 16 24.02 -20.26 23.57
C ASN A 16 24.00 -20.86 25.00
N ALA A 17 23.72 -20.06 26.04
CA ALA A 17 23.86 -20.52 27.43
C ALA A 17 22.65 -21.22 28.06
N PHE A 18 21.52 -21.37 27.38
CA PHE A 18 20.36 -22.05 27.92
C PHE A 18 19.71 -23.02 26.92
N ALA A 19 20.21 -24.24 26.82
CA ALA A 19 19.40 -25.44 26.57
C ALA A 19 20.24 -26.72 26.44
N GLN A 20 20.38 -27.47 27.51
CA GLN A 20 20.63 -28.91 27.41
C GLN A 20 19.47 -29.67 28.01
N LYS A 21 18.76 -30.49 27.21
CA LYS A 21 18.29 -31.82 27.59
C LYS A 21 17.86 -32.71 26.39
N LYS A 22 18.18 -34.00 26.54
CA LYS A 22 18.30 -35.07 25.56
C LYS A 22 17.01 -35.56 24.85
N SER A 23 17.18 -35.83 23.63
CA SER A 23 16.97 -36.90 22.62
C SER A 23 15.81 -37.90 22.73
N LYS A 24 15.09 -38.08 21.57
CA LYS A 24 14.72 -39.39 20.98
C LYS A 24 14.47 -39.23 19.45
N LYS A 25 14.79 -40.32 18.71
CA LYS A 25 15.00 -40.39 17.25
C LYS A 25 13.72 -40.38 16.37
N PRO A 26 13.85 -40.26 15.04
CA PRO A 26 12.83 -39.67 14.17
C PRO A 26 12.08 -40.68 13.29
N VAL A 27 10.91 -40.27 12.81
CA VAL A 27 10.19 -40.85 11.68
C VAL A 27 10.19 -39.86 10.54
N LYS A 28 10.61 -40.33 9.36
CA LYS A 28 10.63 -39.58 8.10
C LYS A 28 9.21 -39.27 7.63
N ASN A 29 8.94 -38.04 7.26
CA ASN A 29 7.84 -37.69 6.35
C ASN A 29 8.20 -36.57 5.37
N LYS A 30 7.59 -36.66 4.21
CA LYS A 30 7.83 -35.94 2.97
C LYS A 30 7.57 -34.43 3.09
N ASP A 31 8.40 -33.66 2.41
CA ASP A 31 8.30 -32.22 2.28
C ASP A 31 7.01 -31.81 1.53
N SER A 32 6.18 -31.05 2.20
CA SER A 32 5.16 -30.22 1.55
C SER A 32 5.57 -28.77 1.71
N ILE A 33 5.77 -28.08 0.59
CA ILE A 33 6.01 -26.65 0.52
C ILE A 33 4.68 -25.98 0.88
N VAL A 34 4.63 -25.28 2.01
CA VAL A 34 3.51 -24.41 2.37
C VAL A 34 3.81 -23.02 1.85
N GLU A 35 3.08 -22.64 0.83
CA GLU A 35 3.08 -21.26 0.34
C GLU A 35 2.24 -20.43 1.31
N VAL A 36 2.88 -19.45 1.98
CA VAL A 36 2.17 -18.50 2.84
C VAL A 36 1.39 -17.55 1.94
N ILE A 37 0.08 -17.75 1.88
CA ILE A 37 -0.81 -16.85 1.14
C ILE A 37 -1.12 -15.66 2.06
N ASN A 38 -0.62 -14.49 1.70
CA ASN A 38 -1.14 -13.23 2.25
C ASN A 38 -2.55 -13.03 1.72
N VAL A 39 -3.54 -13.24 2.58
CA VAL A 39 -4.94 -13.37 2.19
C VAL A 39 -5.57 -12.03 1.82
N VAL A 40 -5.15 -10.93 2.41
CA VAL A 40 -5.71 -9.60 2.11
C VAL A 40 -4.67 -8.51 2.30
N THR A 41 -4.50 -7.65 1.32
CA THR A 41 -3.83 -6.37 1.50
C THR A 41 -4.80 -5.38 2.13
N SER A 42 -4.37 -4.67 3.17
CA SER A 42 -5.16 -3.60 3.78
C SER A 42 -5.53 -2.57 2.69
N TYR A 43 -6.82 -2.36 2.52
CA TYR A 43 -7.35 -1.38 1.59
C TYR A 43 -7.39 -0.02 2.28
N THR A 44 -6.61 0.91 1.77
CA THR A 44 -6.74 2.32 2.14
C THR A 44 -7.65 2.95 1.08
N PRO A 45 -8.89 3.34 1.40
CA PRO A 45 -9.80 3.89 0.41
C PRO A 45 -9.31 5.27 0.00
N THR A 46 -8.82 5.39 -1.22
CA THR A 46 -8.65 6.66 -1.91
C THR A 46 -9.82 6.86 -2.87
N ILE A 47 -10.17 8.11 -3.16
CA ILE A 47 -11.23 8.44 -4.12
C ILE A 47 -10.96 7.81 -5.50
N SER A 48 -9.70 7.53 -5.82
CA SER A 48 -9.27 6.87 -7.05
C SER A 48 -9.35 5.34 -7.02
N ASP A 49 -9.52 4.69 -5.86
CA ASP A 49 -9.45 3.22 -5.73
C ASP A 49 -10.73 2.50 -6.15
N ALA A 50 -11.78 3.25 -6.50
CA ALA A 50 -13.01 2.69 -7.06
C ALA A 50 -12.80 1.98 -8.41
N PHE A 51 -11.71 2.27 -9.10
CA PHE A 51 -11.38 1.65 -10.38
C PHE A 51 -10.32 0.59 -10.21
N LYS A 52 -10.76 -0.65 -10.31
CA LYS A 52 -9.87 -1.80 -10.32
C LYS A 52 -9.06 -1.78 -11.62
N VAL A 53 -7.82 -1.32 -11.55
CA VAL A 53 -6.84 -1.61 -12.59
C VAL A 53 -6.72 -3.13 -12.66
N LYS A 54 -7.16 -3.73 -13.77
CA LYS A 54 -6.85 -5.13 -14.05
C LYS A 54 -5.33 -5.20 -14.25
N LYS A 55 -4.57 -5.35 -13.18
CA LYS A 55 -3.23 -5.92 -13.31
C LYS A 55 -3.44 -7.34 -13.74
N ASN A 56 -3.25 -7.60 -15.03
CA ASN A 56 -3.07 -8.98 -15.46
C ASN A 56 -1.92 -9.53 -14.61
N PRO A 57 -2.12 -10.58 -13.82
CA PRO A 57 -1.04 -11.15 -13.05
C PRO A 57 0.07 -11.50 -14.04
N ARG A 58 1.19 -10.82 -13.97
CA ARG A 58 2.40 -11.30 -14.65
C ARG A 58 2.77 -12.59 -13.96
N ILE A 59 2.43 -13.70 -14.60
CA ILE A 59 3.07 -14.95 -14.26
C ILE A 59 4.51 -14.75 -14.74
N VAL A 60 5.40 -14.43 -13.82
CA VAL A 60 6.82 -14.53 -14.07
C VAL A 60 7.08 -16.02 -14.25
N ILE A 61 6.96 -16.49 -15.48
CA ILE A 61 7.45 -17.82 -15.83
C ILE A 61 8.96 -17.67 -15.77
N SER A 62 9.55 -18.06 -14.64
CA SER A 62 10.97 -18.31 -14.56
C SER A 62 11.28 -19.35 -15.63
N ARG A 63 11.70 -18.89 -16.79
CA ARG A 63 12.13 -19.76 -17.88
C ARG A 63 13.51 -20.32 -17.55
N ASN A 64 13.53 -21.35 -16.72
CA ASN A 64 14.69 -22.20 -16.67
C ASN A 64 14.71 -23.04 -17.96
N THR A 65 15.23 -22.46 -19.04
CA THR A 65 15.29 -23.05 -20.37
C THR A 65 16.38 -24.10 -20.54
N LYS A 66 17.07 -24.47 -19.48
CA LYS A 66 18.00 -25.61 -19.55
C LYS A 66 17.19 -26.91 -19.63
N LYS A 67 16.97 -27.39 -20.82
CA LYS A 67 16.44 -28.75 -21.05
C LYS A 67 17.33 -29.74 -20.32
N LYS A 68 16.90 -30.22 -19.15
CA LYS A 68 17.53 -31.32 -18.47
C LYS A 68 17.31 -32.56 -19.33
N LYS A 69 18.36 -33.13 -19.87
CA LYS A 69 18.30 -34.47 -20.45
C LYS A 69 18.04 -35.44 -19.30
N LEU A 70 16.82 -35.89 -19.20
CA LEU A 70 16.45 -36.95 -18.26
C LEU A 70 16.81 -38.27 -18.93
N ASN A 71 17.80 -38.94 -18.41
CA ASN A 71 18.06 -40.34 -18.76
C ASN A 71 17.18 -41.20 -17.88
N TYR A 72 16.19 -41.83 -18.47
CA TYR A 72 15.37 -42.83 -17.81
C TYR A 72 16.02 -44.18 -17.92
N THR A 73 16.36 -44.80 -16.80
CA THR A 73 16.68 -46.22 -16.72
C THR A 73 15.41 -46.96 -16.32
N ILE A 74 14.81 -47.69 -17.22
CA ILE A 74 13.63 -48.52 -16.91
C ILE A 74 14.15 -49.84 -16.31
N PHE A 75 13.92 -50.01 -14.99
CA PHE A 75 14.07 -51.31 -14.36
C PHE A 75 12.76 -52.05 -14.55
N SER A 76 12.75 -53.08 -15.37
CA SER A 76 11.63 -54.02 -15.44
C SER A 76 11.80 -55.05 -14.35
N ALA A 77 11.05 -54.90 -13.24
CA ALA A 77 10.87 -55.96 -12.27
C ALA A 77 9.54 -56.68 -12.59
N PRO A 78 9.55 -57.99 -12.91
CA PRO A 78 8.29 -58.70 -13.09
C PRO A 78 7.62 -58.89 -11.75
N VAL A 79 6.64 -58.04 -11.43
CA VAL A 79 5.74 -58.24 -10.30
C VAL A 79 4.47 -58.87 -10.84
N ALA A 80 4.23 -60.13 -10.52
CA ALA A 80 2.96 -60.78 -10.78
C ALA A 80 1.88 -60.14 -9.88
N SER A 81 1.14 -59.16 -10.45
CA SER A 81 0.02 -58.54 -9.78
C SER A 81 -1.26 -59.33 -10.08
N THR A 82 -1.86 -59.94 -9.09
CA THR A 82 -3.18 -60.57 -9.19
C THR A 82 -4.35 -59.57 -9.12
N PHE A 83 -4.06 -58.28 -9.18
CA PHE A 83 -5.09 -57.23 -9.22
C PHE A 83 -5.43 -56.94 -10.69
N ILE A 84 -6.67 -57.20 -11.09
CA ILE A 84 -7.26 -56.67 -12.30
C ILE A 84 -7.53 -55.18 -12.06
N PRO A 85 -6.80 -54.23 -12.71
CA PRO A 85 -7.08 -52.81 -12.51
C PRO A 85 -8.47 -52.53 -13.10
N LYS A 86 -9.42 -52.08 -12.29
CA LYS A 86 -10.59 -51.40 -12.81
C LYS A 86 -10.10 -50.21 -13.62
N SER A 87 -10.35 -50.25 -14.91
CA SER A 87 -10.08 -49.10 -15.79
C SER A 87 -10.82 -47.88 -15.21
N GLY A 88 -10.06 -47.01 -14.59
CA GLY A 88 -10.57 -45.71 -14.17
C GLY A 88 -11.00 -44.96 -15.43
N VAL A 89 -12.26 -44.59 -15.48
CA VAL A 89 -12.75 -43.66 -16.49
C VAL A 89 -11.96 -42.36 -16.23
N VAL A 90 -11.01 -42.07 -17.10
CA VAL A 90 -10.33 -40.76 -17.12
C VAL A 90 -11.43 -39.76 -17.44
N LYS A 91 -11.97 -39.10 -16.39
CA LYS A 91 -12.73 -37.88 -16.62
C LYS A 91 -11.78 -36.92 -17.32
N GLY A 92 -11.99 -36.71 -18.61
CA GLY A 92 -11.28 -35.71 -19.35
C GLY A 92 -11.37 -34.39 -18.56
N ILE A 93 -10.23 -33.85 -18.21
CA ILE A 93 -10.18 -32.49 -17.70
C ILE A 93 -10.65 -31.67 -18.90
N ASP A 94 -11.83 -31.07 -18.79
CA ASP A 94 -12.28 -30.06 -19.74
C ASP A 94 -11.32 -28.88 -19.55
N VAL A 95 -10.27 -28.90 -20.36
CA VAL A 95 -9.33 -27.77 -20.47
C VAL A 95 -10.12 -26.72 -21.22
N GLY A 96 -10.88 -25.91 -20.49
CA GLY A 96 -11.66 -24.82 -21.05
C GLY A 96 -10.86 -24.03 -22.07
N LYS A 97 -11.54 -23.44 -23.04
CA LYS A 97 -10.96 -22.63 -24.10
C LYS A 97 -9.87 -21.73 -23.52
N LYS A 98 -8.63 -21.88 -23.97
CA LYS A 98 -7.50 -21.08 -23.48
C LYS A 98 -7.84 -19.61 -23.72
N GLU A 99 -8.00 -18.83 -22.64
CA GLU A 99 -8.26 -17.40 -22.79
C GLU A 99 -7.12 -16.75 -23.58
N ARG A 100 -7.48 -16.01 -24.61
CA ARG A 100 -6.53 -15.18 -25.34
C ARG A 100 -6.18 -13.98 -24.47
N LEU A 101 -4.92 -13.84 -24.12
CA LEU A 101 -4.39 -12.69 -23.40
C LEU A 101 -3.98 -11.62 -24.41
N PHE A 102 -4.44 -10.41 -24.22
CA PHE A 102 -4.07 -9.25 -25.01
C PHE A 102 -3.09 -8.38 -24.22
N ASP A 103 -2.11 -7.85 -24.91
CA ASP A 103 -1.09 -6.98 -24.29
C ASP A 103 -1.56 -5.54 -24.17
N ASN A 104 -2.54 -5.13 -24.97
CA ASN A 104 -2.99 -3.74 -25.07
C ASN A 104 -4.48 -3.62 -24.84
N TYR A 105 -4.91 -2.49 -24.28
CA TYR A 105 -6.32 -2.14 -24.22
C TYR A 105 -6.55 -0.63 -24.14
N LEU A 106 -7.74 -0.23 -24.57
CA LEU A 106 -8.33 1.09 -24.42
C LEU A 106 -9.68 0.94 -23.74
N ALA A 107 -9.89 1.62 -22.62
CA ALA A 107 -11.19 1.72 -21.97
C ALA A 107 -11.65 3.19 -21.98
N LEU A 108 -12.87 3.40 -22.43
CA LEU A 108 -13.53 4.69 -22.47
C LEU A 108 -14.85 4.59 -21.72
N GLY A 109 -15.15 5.59 -20.90
CA GLY A 109 -16.38 5.62 -20.12
C GLY A 109 -16.84 7.04 -19.87
N PHE A 110 -18.11 7.15 -19.49
CA PHE A 110 -18.71 8.41 -19.05
C PHE A 110 -19.68 8.13 -17.90
N GLY A 111 -19.70 9.03 -16.92
CA GLY A 111 -20.53 8.89 -15.73
C GLY A 111 -21.37 10.13 -15.43
N ASN A 112 -22.21 10.03 -14.40
CA ASN A 112 -22.88 11.18 -13.83
C ASN A 112 -21.84 12.18 -13.27
N TYR A 113 -22.24 13.39 -12.89
CA TYR A 113 -21.35 14.50 -12.53
C TYR A 113 -20.34 14.85 -13.63
N SER A 114 -20.74 14.71 -14.92
CA SER A 114 -19.86 14.97 -16.09
C SER A 114 -18.51 14.25 -15.96
N THR A 115 -18.53 12.93 -15.65
CA THR A 115 -17.34 12.15 -15.37
C THR A 115 -16.80 11.43 -16.61
N PRO A 116 -15.90 12.02 -17.42
CA PRO A 116 -15.16 11.29 -18.43
C PRO A 116 -14.13 10.37 -17.80
N PHE A 117 -13.97 9.19 -18.37
CA PHE A 117 -13.00 8.18 -18.00
C PHE A 117 -12.26 7.65 -19.21
N VAL A 118 -10.95 7.68 -19.15
CA VAL A 118 -10.06 7.13 -20.18
C VAL A 118 -8.98 6.29 -19.48
N GLU A 119 -8.80 5.06 -19.94
CA GLU A 119 -7.69 4.22 -19.53
C GLU A 119 -7.09 3.54 -20.76
N PHE A 120 -5.80 3.74 -20.96
CA PHE A 120 -5.06 3.19 -22.08
C PHE A 120 -3.82 2.47 -21.60
N LEU A 121 -3.60 1.27 -22.09
CA LEU A 121 -2.39 0.51 -21.89
C LEU A 121 -1.88 0.01 -23.23
N LEU A 122 -0.65 0.34 -23.51
CA LEU A 122 0.12 -0.21 -24.61
C LEU A 122 1.33 -0.92 -24.02
N ASN A 123 1.46 -2.20 -24.31
CA ASN A 123 2.57 -3.02 -23.85
C ASN A 123 3.05 -3.88 -25.02
N GLN A 124 4.32 -3.79 -25.34
CA GLN A 124 4.93 -4.66 -26.32
C GLN A 124 5.95 -5.55 -25.64
N ASN A 125 5.67 -6.85 -25.67
CA ASN A 125 6.55 -7.89 -25.18
C ASN A 125 7.10 -8.64 -26.41
N ARG A 126 8.32 -8.31 -26.82
CA ARG A 126 9.05 -9.09 -27.84
C ARG A 126 9.76 -10.22 -27.11
N LYS A 127 9.31 -11.44 -27.36
CA LYS A 127 9.98 -12.65 -26.86
C LYS A 127 11.49 -12.54 -27.13
N PHE A 128 12.28 -12.49 -26.04
CA PHE A 128 13.76 -12.51 -26.02
C PHE A 128 14.52 -11.20 -26.24
N GLU A 129 13.88 -10.04 -26.39
CA GLU A 129 14.63 -8.81 -26.59
C GLU A 129 14.32 -7.74 -25.54
N ASN A 130 13.13 -7.16 -25.58
CA ASN A 130 12.79 -6.02 -24.76
C ASN A 130 11.28 -5.99 -24.45
N ASP A 131 10.93 -5.53 -23.26
CA ASP A 131 9.57 -5.20 -22.91
C ASP A 131 9.47 -3.69 -22.69
N TYR A 132 8.50 -3.05 -23.30
CA TYR A 132 8.18 -1.67 -23.00
C TYR A 132 6.69 -1.45 -22.98
N GLY A 133 6.28 -0.47 -22.19
CA GLY A 133 4.87 -0.12 -22.09
C GLY A 133 4.66 1.32 -21.75
N ILE A 134 3.49 1.82 -22.16
CA ILE A 134 2.99 3.15 -21.82
C ILE A 134 1.58 2.96 -21.28
N TYR A 135 1.25 3.69 -20.26
CA TYR A 135 -0.11 3.75 -19.74
C TYR A 135 -0.56 5.18 -19.48
N LEU A 136 -1.84 5.39 -19.64
CA LEU A 136 -2.52 6.63 -19.32
C LEU A 136 -3.83 6.29 -18.62
N LYS A 137 -4.13 7.03 -17.55
CA LYS A 137 -5.44 7.00 -16.89
C LYS A 137 -5.86 8.41 -16.56
N TYR A 138 -7.07 8.75 -16.96
CA TYR A 138 -7.70 10.03 -16.68
C TYR A 138 -9.12 9.83 -16.18
N ILE A 139 -9.46 10.55 -15.12
CA ILE A 139 -10.82 10.68 -14.63
C ILE A 139 -10.99 12.08 -14.04
N SER A 140 -12.14 12.67 -14.28
CA SER A 140 -12.52 13.94 -13.63
C SER A 140 -13.99 13.94 -13.29
N THR A 141 -14.38 14.80 -12.37
CA THR A 141 -15.79 15.10 -12.09
C THR A 141 -15.96 16.60 -12.00
N GLU A 142 -17.13 17.08 -12.37
CA GLU A 142 -17.58 18.43 -12.05
C GLU A 142 -18.25 18.45 -10.67
N ASN A 143 -18.84 19.58 -10.30
CA ASN A 143 -19.56 19.74 -9.04
C ASN A 143 -20.61 18.65 -8.84
N GLY A 144 -20.64 18.06 -7.65
CA GLY A 144 -21.58 16.99 -7.35
C GLY A 144 -21.87 16.80 -5.86
N ILE A 145 -21.19 17.58 -5.00
CA ILE A 145 -21.46 17.56 -3.56
C ILE A 145 -22.41 18.72 -3.24
N GLU A 146 -23.54 18.36 -2.66
CA GLU A 146 -24.55 19.33 -2.26
C GLU A 146 -24.14 20.11 -0.99
N ASN A 147 -24.82 21.22 -0.76
CA ASN A 147 -24.67 22.06 0.46
C ASN A 147 -23.26 22.67 0.69
N THR A 148 -22.47 22.82 -0.37
CA THR A 148 -21.24 23.63 -0.33
C THR A 148 -21.28 24.73 -1.36
N PRO A 149 -20.89 25.97 -1.01
CA PRO A 149 -20.86 27.08 -1.96
C PRO A 149 -19.65 27.03 -2.92
N LEU A 150 -18.63 26.25 -2.60
CA LEU A 150 -17.40 26.13 -3.37
C LEU A 150 -17.44 24.97 -4.37
N ASN A 151 -16.58 25.03 -5.38
CA ASN A 151 -16.46 23.98 -6.37
C ASN A 151 -15.92 22.68 -5.76
N THR A 152 -16.56 21.55 -6.06
CA THR A 152 -16.21 20.22 -5.54
C THR A 152 -15.63 19.30 -6.61
N GLY A 153 -15.41 19.82 -7.82
CA GLY A 153 -14.82 19.05 -8.91
C GLY A 153 -13.40 18.59 -8.61
N TYR A 154 -13.04 17.46 -9.17
CA TYR A 154 -11.67 16.96 -9.11
C TYR A 154 -11.22 16.37 -10.45
N SER A 155 -9.93 16.24 -10.67
CA SER A 155 -9.39 15.48 -11.79
C SER A 155 -8.09 14.78 -11.42
N ASN A 156 -7.93 13.57 -11.95
CA ASN A 156 -6.76 12.74 -11.76
C ASN A 156 -6.23 12.30 -13.12
N LEU A 157 -5.00 12.69 -13.43
CA LEU A 157 -4.26 12.25 -14.59
C LEU A 157 -3.05 11.44 -14.13
N ASN A 158 -2.89 10.26 -14.69
CA ASN A 158 -1.75 9.41 -14.46
C ASN A 158 -1.20 8.93 -15.81
N VAL A 159 0.04 9.27 -16.11
CA VAL A 159 0.75 8.85 -17.32
C VAL A 159 2.08 8.26 -16.92
N GLY A 160 2.41 7.12 -17.48
CA GLY A 160 3.71 6.53 -17.23
C GLY A 160 4.14 5.60 -18.34
N GLY A 161 5.40 5.23 -18.26
CA GLY A 161 5.98 4.27 -19.18
C GLY A 161 7.16 3.55 -18.55
N TYR A 162 7.51 2.44 -19.14
CA TYR A 162 8.65 1.65 -18.71
C TYR A 162 9.31 0.96 -19.89
N TYR A 163 10.57 0.65 -19.68
CA TYR A 163 11.38 -0.18 -20.56
C TYR A 163 12.14 -1.21 -19.73
N ILE A 164 12.09 -2.46 -20.15
CA ILE A 164 12.77 -3.59 -19.51
C ILE A 164 13.61 -4.28 -20.57
N LYS A 165 14.86 -4.58 -20.22
CA LYS A 165 15.73 -5.38 -21.07
C LYS A 165 16.34 -6.52 -20.27
N GLU A 166 16.27 -7.72 -20.87
CA GLU A 166 16.91 -8.91 -20.33
C GLU A 166 18.28 -9.11 -21.01
N GLU A 167 19.32 -9.03 -20.21
CA GLU A 167 20.69 -9.34 -20.63
C GLU A 167 21.08 -10.74 -20.11
N ARG A 168 22.23 -11.23 -20.51
CA ARG A 168 22.65 -12.60 -20.15
C ARG A 168 22.88 -12.81 -18.66
N SER A 169 23.32 -11.78 -17.92
CA SER A 169 23.71 -11.87 -16.51
C SER A 169 22.95 -10.91 -15.60
N PHE A 170 22.14 -10.03 -16.15
CA PHE A 170 21.32 -9.10 -15.40
C PHE A 170 20.13 -8.63 -16.23
N ASN A 171 19.08 -8.22 -15.55
CA ASN A 171 17.92 -7.57 -16.14
C ASN A 171 17.84 -6.16 -15.60
N TRP A 172 17.50 -5.20 -16.45
CA TRP A 172 17.30 -3.83 -15.97
C TRP A 172 15.98 -3.28 -16.46
N LYS A 173 15.45 -2.39 -15.64
CA LYS A 173 14.20 -1.69 -15.88
C LYS A 173 14.42 -0.22 -15.60
N ILE A 174 13.93 0.63 -16.47
CA ILE A 174 13.73 2.05 -16.24
C ILE A 174 12.26 2.37 -16.41
N GLY A 175 11.71 3.23 -15.55
CA GLY A 175 10.32 3.67 -15.63
C GLY A 175 10.19 5.12 -15.24
N GLY A 176 9.17 5.79 -15.76
CA GLY A 176 8.80 7.14 -15.37
C GLY A 176 7.30 7.26 -15.23
N ASN A 177 6.86 8.05 -14.25
CA ASN A 177 5.46 8.31 -13.94
C ASN A 177 5.23 9.80 -13.76
N VAL A 178 4.10 10.29 -14.23
CA VAL A 178 3.60 11.64 -13.99
C VAL A 178 2.18 11.52 -13.46
N TYR A 179 1.94 12.09 -12.30
CA TYR A 179 0.62 12.20 -11.70
C TYR A 179 0.27 13.67 -11.56
N GLN A 180 -0.94 14.03 -11.93
CA GLN A 180 -1.51 15.32 -11.63
C GLN A 180 -2.86 15.10 -10.97
N HIS A 181 -3.02 15.67 -9.78
CA HIS A 181 -4.25 15.60 -9.00
C HIS A 181 -4.73 17.03 -8.75
N LYS A 182 -5.96 17.34 -9.17
CA LYS A 182 -6.63 18.59 -8.85
C LYS A 182 -7.73 18.30 -7.85
N TYR A 183 -7.75 19.07 -6.80
CA TYR A 183 -8.75 19.04 -5.74
C TYR A 183 -9.17 20.46 -5.38
N ASN A 184 -10.26 20.57 -4.65
CA ASN A 184 -10.74 21.86 -4.16
C ASN A 184 -10.94 21.79 -2.64
N TRP A 185 -10.56 22.86 -1.94
CA TRP A 185 -10.80 23.01 -0.50
C TRP A 185 -12.21 23.53 -0.23
N TYR A 186 -13.23 22.71 -0.54
CA TYR A 186 -14.65 23.07 -0.41
C TYR A 186 -15.21 22.92 1.01
N GLY A 187 -14.47 22.34 1.96
CA GLY A 187 -14.92 21.99 3.31
C GLY A 187 -14.95 23.17 4.28
N LEU A 188 -15.65 24.24 3.92
CA LEU A 188 -15.79 25.39 4.82
C LEU A 188 -16.45 25.01 6.14
N PRO A 189 -16.02 25.59 7.28
CA PRO A 189 -16.73 25.47 8.56
C PRO A 189 -18.10 26.14 8.48
N SER A 190 -19.00 25.78 9.43
CA SER A 190 -20.35 26.33 9.52
C SER A 190 -20.38 27.80 9.98
N ILE A 191 -19.49 28.63 9.46
CA ILE A 191 -19.43 30.07 9.69
C ILE A 191 -20.23 30.76 8.57
N ASN A 192 -20.98 31.80 8.91
CA ASN A 192 -21.71 32.59 7.93
C ASN A 192 -20.78 33.53 7.19
N PHE A 193 -20.11 33.01 6.15
CA PHE A 193 -19.41 33.87 5.20
C PHE A 193 -20.41 34.58 4.30
N ASP A 194 -20.20 35.86 4.05
CA ASP A 194 -20.97 36.59 3.06
C ASP A 194 -20.58 36.14 1.63
N THR A 195 -21.44 36.42 0.66
CA THR A 195 -21.22 36.00 -0.74
C THR A 195 -19.92 36.54 -1.30
N SER A 196 -19.55 37.78 -0.92
CA SER A 196 -18.32 38.41 -1.43
C SER A 196 -17.05 37.75 -0.89
N SER A 197 -17.09 37.28 0.36
CA SER A 197 -16.00 36.48 0.95
C SER A 197 -15.89 35.10 0.30
N ILE A 198 -17.02 34.45 0.01
CA ILE A 198 -17.04 33.14 -0.70
C ILE A 198 -16.48 33.28 -2.10
N ASP A 199 -16.91 34.31 -2.87
CA ASP A 199 -16.44 34.54 -4.23
C ASP A 199 -14.94 34.89 -4.31
N ALA A 200 -14.34 35.35 -3.21
CA ALA A 200 -12.91 35.65 -3.12
C ALA A 200 -12.03 34.41 -2.81
N ILE A 201 -12.63 33.27 -2.40
CA ILE A 201 -11.89 32.07 -2.05
C ILE A 201 -11.40 31.37 -3.32
N ILE A 202 -10.09 31.20 -3.44
CA ILE A 202 -9.47 30.35 -4.47
C ILE A 202 -9.29 28.96 -3.89
N GLU A 203 -10.31 28.12 -4.03
CA GLU A 203 -10.37 26.79 -3.42
C GLU A 203 -9.50 25.74 -4.13
N GLN A 204 -8.99 26.05 -5.33
CA GLN A 204 -8.25 25.09 -6.15
C GLN A 204 -6.90 24.72 -5.54
N GLN A 205 -6.62 23.40 -5.53
CA GLN A 205 -5.30 22.81 -5.31
C GLN A 205 -4.95 21.86 -6.45
N THR A 206 -3.69 21.90 -6.87
CA THR A 206 -3.17 20.99 -7.90
C THR A 206 -1.85 20.44 -7.40
N TYR A 207 -1.75 19.12 -7.33
CA TYR A 207 -0.54 18.40 -7.01
C TYR A 207 0.07 17.82 -8.27
N GLY A 208 1.34 18.09 -8.50
CA GLY A 208 2.18 17.48 -9.54
C GLY A 208 3.18 16.50 -8.90
N TYR A 209 3.23 15.27 -9.39
CA TYR A 209 4.21 14.28 -8.96
C TYR A 209 4.88 13.65 -10.17
N TYR A 210 6.21 13.67 -10.17
CA TYR A 210 7.04 13.16 -11.25
C TYR A 210 8.04 12.17 -10.67
N GLU A 211 8.06 10.95 -11.17
CA GLU A 211 8.94 9.89 -10.71
C GLU A 211 9.75 9.32 -11.87
N LEU A 212 11.05 9.16 -11.65
CA LEU A 212 11.93 8.34 -12.45
C LEU A 212 12.47 7.21 -11.58
N ASN A 213 12.29 5.96 -12.01
CA ASN A 213 12.77 4.80 -11.27
C ASN A 213 13.60 3.88 -12.15
N GLY A 214 14.53 3.19 -11.50
CA GLY A 214 15.40 2.21 -12.12
C GLY A 214 15.56 0.98 -11.23
N GLU A 215 15.66 -0.19 -11.85
CA GLU A 215 15.91 -1.45 -11.15
C GLU A 215 16.87 -2.29 -11.98
N ILE A 216 17.91 -2.82 -11.35
CA ILE A 216 18.80 -3.82 -11.93
C ILE A 216 18.70 -5.07 -11.06
N THR A 217 18.42 -6.21 -11.69
CA THR A 217 18.41 -7.52 -11.04
C THR A 217 19.49 -8.39 -11.65
N PHE A 218 20.41 -8.86 -10.84
CA PHE A 218 21.53 -9.70 -11.29
C PHE A 218 21.19 -11.17 -11.13
N GLU A 219 21.65 -11.96 -12.10
CA GLU A 219 21.63 -13.42 -12.04
C GLU A 219 23.00 -13.93 -11.57
N ASP A 220 23.00 -14.99 -10.77
CA ASP A 220 24.22 -15.67 -10.30
C ASP A 220 25.25 -14.74 -9.62
N SER A 221 24.81 -13.68 -8.98
CA SER A 221 25.66 -12.71 -8.24
C SER A 221 25.24 -12.60 -6.77
N TYR A 222 26.16 -12.16 -5.92
CA TYR A 222 25.84 -11.74 -4.55
C TYR A 222 25.04 -10.44 -4.52
N PHE A 223 25.22 -9.56 -5.48
CA PHE A 223 24.28 -8.47 -5.72
C PHE A 223 23.01 -9.05 -6.32
N ASN A 224 21.92 -8.92 -5.60
CA ASN A 224 20.63 -9.43 -6.03
C ASN A 224 19.86 -8.37 -6.84
N THR A 225 19.63 -7.22 -6.22
CA THR A 225 18.93 -6.10 -6.86
C THR A 225 19.51 -4.76 -6.45
N ILE A 226 19.43 -3.79 -7.34
CA ILE A 226 19.66 -2.38 -7.04
C ILE A 226 18.45 -1.61 -7.53
N LYS A 227 17.75 -0.91 -6.63
CA LYS A 227 16.63 -0.04 -6.95
C LYS A 227 17.00 1.40 -6.71
N THR A 228 16.61 2.27 -7.61
CA THR A 228 16.78 3.72 -7.47
C THR A 228 15.52 4.44 -7.87
N SER A 229 15.22 5.56 -7.23
CA SER A 229 14.17 6.48 -7.65
C SER A 229 14.56 7.92 -7.36
N VAL A 230 14.08 8.80 -8.23
CA VAL A 230 14.11 10.25 -8.06
C VAL A 230 12.68 10.74 -8.23
N ASN A 231 12.19 11.47 -7.24
CA ASN A 231 10.83 11.98 -7.18
C ASN A 231 10.87 13.49 -7.06
N LEU A 232 10.01 14.16 -7.82
CA LEU A 232 9.74 15.58 -7.68
C LEU A 232 8.25 15.74 -7.39
N PHE A 233 7.92 16.62 -6.47
CA PHE A 233 6.55 16.94 -6.12
C PHE A 233 6.39 18.45 -6.01
N ASP A 234 5.31 18.98 -6.55
CA ASP A 234 4.96 20.38 -6.48
C ASP A 234 3.46 20.58 -6.26
N ASP A 235 3.08 21.78 -5.86
CA ASP A 235 1.70 22.16 -5.67
C ASP A 235 1.37 23.54 -6.29
N PHE A 236 0.07 23.89 -6.31
CA PHE A 236 -0.42 25.16 -6.84
C PHE A 236 0.16 26.37 -6.10
N TYR A 237 0.48 26.25 -4.81
CA TYR A 237 0.99 27.36 -3.98
C TYR A 237 2.52 27.49 -4.02
N GLY A 238 3.18 26.71 -4.87
CA GLY A 238 4.61 26.81 -5.11
C GLY A 238 5.49 26.05 -4.11
N SER A 239 4.90 25.14 -3.33
CA SER A 239 5.66 24.19 -2.54
C SER A 239 6.40 23.22 -3.46
N LYS A 240 7.57 22.77 -3.04
CA LYS A 240 8.41 21.85 -3.82
C LYS A 240 9.03 20.80 -2.91
N GLU A 241 9.11 19.59 -3.41
CA GLU A 241 9.78 18.50 -2.73
C GLU A 241 10.59 17.67 -3.73
N ILE A 242 11.78 17.27 -3.35
CA ILE A 242 12.62 16.32 -4.07
C ILE A 242 12.99 15.15 -3.17
N GLY A 243 12.78 13.94 -3.66
CA GLY A 243 13.17 12.71 -3.01
C GLY A 243 14.13 11.89 -3.87
N VAL A 244 15.17 11.34 -3.26
CA VAL A 244 16.11 10.42 -3.91
C VAL A 244 16.23 9.15 -3.07
N SER A 245 16.16 8.00 -3.70
CA SER A 245 16.29 6.71 -3.03
C SER A 245 17.20 5.79 -3.81
N LEU A 246 18.12 5.12 -3.09
CA LEU A 246 18.98 4.06 -3.61
C LEU A 246 18.97 2.88 -2.64
N LYS A 247 18.60 1.68 -3.12
CA LYS A 247 18.41 0.48 -2.32
C LYS A 247 19.11 -0.74 -2.94
N PRO A 248 20.41 -0.90 -2.74
CA PRO A 248 21.11 -2.13 -3.10
C PRO A 248 20.77 -3.25 -2.10
N ASN A 249 20.62 -4.45 -2.63
CA ASN A 249 20.36 -5.67 -1.87
C ASN A 249 21.37 -6.74 -2.26
N LEU A 250 22.10 -7.25 -1.26
CA LEU A 250 23.03 -8.38 -1.42
C LEU A 250 22.40 -9.62 -0.79
N LYS A 251 22.59 -10.76 -1.44
CA LYS A 251 22.08 -12.05 -0.99
C LYS A 251 23.15 -13.11 -1.02
N PHE A 252 23.42 -13.69 0.13
CA PHE A 252 24.43 -14.73 0.33
C PHE A 252 23.75 -16.05 0.67
N PRO A 253 23.69 -17.03 -0.25
CA PRO A 253 23.11 -18.34 0.04
C PRO A 253 24.03 -19.11 0.99
N LEU A 254 23.51 -19.44 2.19
CA LEU A 254 24.25 -20.11 3.25
C LEU A 254 24.02 -21.62 3.30
N THR A 255 23.18 -22.17 2.45
CA THR A 255 22.83 -23.61 2.40
C THR A 255 24.05 -24.53 2.22
N ARG A 256 25.13 -24.03 1.61
CA ARG A 256 26.40 -24.74 1.46
C ARG A 256 27.16 -24.88 2.78
N ILE A 257 26.99 -23.95 3.71
CA ILE A 257 27.63 -23.95 5.03
C ILE A 257 26.84 -24.83 5.99
N ASN A 258 25.52 -24.63 6.04
CA ASN A 258 24.62 -25.41 6.88
C ASN A 258 23.24 -25.50 6.19
N ARG A 259 22.68 -26.72 6.11
CA ARG A 259 21.38 -26.97 5.49
C ARG A 259 20.21 -26.23 6.14
N ASN A 260 20.34 -25.84 7.40
CA ASN A 260 19.33 -25.09 8.13
C ASN A 260 19.41 -23.59 7.89
N LEU A 261 20.52 -23.08 7.38
CA LEU A 261 20.70 -21.68 7.00
C LEU A 261 20.29 -21.52 5.52
N LYS A 262 19.31 -20.69 5.27
CA LYS A 262 18.89 -20.40 3.89
C LYS A 262 19.76 -19.31 3.27
N ASP A 263 19.53 -18.11 3.68
CA ASP A 263 20.14 -16.93 3.08
C ASP A 263 20.52 -15.92 4.18
N LEU A 264 21.62 -15.21 3.96
CA LEU A 264 21.91 -13.93 4.60
C LEU A 264 21.66 -12.84 3.57
N GLU A 265 20.68 -12.01 3.81
CA GLU A 265 20.39 -10.83 2.99
C GLU A 265 20.95 -9.60 3.71
N LEU A 266 21.61 -8.73 2.96
CA LEU A 266 22.05 -7.43 3.42
C LEU A 266 21.43 -6.38 2.52
N GLN A 267 20.36 -5.76 3.01
CA GLN A 267 19.73 -4.65 2.33
C GLN A 267 20.36 -3.36 2.88
N THR A 268 20.71 -2.47 1.98
CA THR A 268 21.16 -1.13 2.34
C THR A 268 20.23 -0.12 1.70
N SER A 269 20.10 1.04 2.30
CA SER A 269 19.25 2.10 1.76
C SER A 269 19.88 3.47 2.00
N ILE A 270 19.78 4.31 1.00
CA ILE A 270 20.08 5.73 1.08
C ILE A 270 18.82 6.46 0.68
N HIS A 271 18.32 7.33 1.54
CA HIS A 271 17.18 8.19 1.28
C HIS A 271 17.55 9.64 1.56
N TYR A 272 17.24 10.49 0.62
CA TYR A 272 17.31 11.93 0.77
C TYR A 272 15.95 12.52 0.41
N LEU A 273 15.45 13.40 1.24
CA LEU A 273 14.22 14.15 1.04
C LEU A 273 14.47 15.61 1.43
N GLN A 274 14.14 16.52 0.55
CA GLN A 274 14.18 17.96 0.82
C GLN A 274 12.95 18.61 0.25
N GLY A 275 12.40 19.57 0.96
CA GLY A 275 11.29 20.36 0.46
C GLY A 275 11.19 21.72 1.13
N GLU A 276 10.34 22.57 0.53
CA GLU A 276 10.05 23.92 1.00
C GLU A 276 8.56 24.23 0.88
N PHE A 277 8.03 24.92 1.87
CA PHE A 277 6.75 25.61 1.83
C PHE A 277 7.00 27.12 1.84
N LYS A 278 6.23 27.86 1.05
CA LYS A 278 6.42 29.32 0.89
C LYS A 278 6.01 30.11 2.12
N GLN A 279 5.20 29.52 2.99
CA GLN A 279 4.81 30.14 4.26
C GLN A 279 4.44 29.09 5.30
N ASN A 280 4.47 29.52 6.56
CA ASN A 280 3.91 28.83 7.70
C ASN A 280 2.41 29.19 7.83
N TYR A 281 1.60 28.35 8.48
CA TYR A 281 0.20 28.66 8.71
C TYR A 281 0.02 29.89 9.61
N SER A 282 0.92 30.12 10.55
CA SER A 282 0.82 31.20 11.55
C SER A 282 1.41 32.53 11.09
N ASP A 283 2.37 32.50 10.19
CA ASP A 283 3.10 33.68 9.70
C ASP A 283 3.62 33.45 8.25
N ASP A 284 4.20 34.48 7.67
CA ASP A 284 4.72 34.44 6.28
C ASP A 284 6.15 33.88 6.17
N SER A 285 6.66 33.20 7.21
CA SER A 285 7.99 32.59 7.16
C SER A 285 7.99 31.32 6.32
N ASN A 286 9.03 31.14 5.52
CA ASN A 286 9.21 29.88 4.77
C ASN A 286 9.49 28.72 5.74
N LEU A 287 8.96 27.55 5.43
CA LEU A 287 9.28 26.30 6.11
C LEU A 287 10.12 25.43 5.19
N ASN A 288 11.29 25.04 5.66
CA ASN A 288 12.17 24.12 4.96
C ASN A 288 12.31 22.84 5.78
N TYR A 289 12.51 21.73 5.08
CA TYR A 289 12.84 20.45 5.70
C TYR A 289 13.80 19.69 4.80
N ALA A 290 14.74 18.98 5.42
CA ALA A 290 15.68 18.14 4.70
C ALA A 290 16.11 16.97 5.58
N PHE A 291 15.93 15.75 5.07
CA PHE A 291 16.27 14.51 5.77
C PHE A 291 17.24 13.67 4.94
N PHE A 292 18.22 13.10 5.61
CA PHE A 292 19.11 12.11 5.02
C PHE A 292 19.13 10.86 5.90
N ASN A 293 18.80 9.72 5.32
CA ASN A 293 18.81 8.44 6.01
C ASN A 293 19.71 7.45 5.29
N PHE A 294 20.68 6.89 6.01
CA PHE A 294 21.46 5.74 5.57
C PHE A 294 21.09 4.52 6.41
N GLY A 295 20.54 3.50 5.79
CA GLY A 295 20.06 2.29 6.44
C GLY A 295 20.86 1.05 6.08
N ILE A 296 21.06 0.16 7.06
CA ILE A 296 21.62 -1.18 6.89
C ILE A 296 20.67 -2.17 7.55
N HIS A 297 20.23 -3.16 6.79
CA HIS A 297 19.28 -4.16 7.24
C HIS A 297 19.81 -5.57 6.93
N PRO A 298 20.58 -6.19 7.84
CA PRO A 298 20.94 -7.60 7.76
C PRO A 298 19.77 -8.48 8.15
N VAL A 299 19.49 -9.51 7.35
CA VAL A 299 18.43 -10.49 7.57
C VAL A 299 18.97 -11.89 7.36
N LEU A 300 18.93 -12.71 8.40
CA LEU A 300 19.27 -14.13 8.37
C LEU A 300 17.99 -14.97 8.35
N LYS A 301 17.81 -15.78 7.31
CA LYS A 301 16.71 -16.74 7.21
C LYS A 301 17.22 -18.15 7.48
N LEU A 302 16.57 -18.83 8.40
CA LEU A 302 16.94 -20.19 8.78
C LEU A 302 15.71 -21.06 9.08
N ASP A 303 15.82 -22.35 8.79
CA ASP A 303 14.84 -23.36 9.15
C ASP A 303 15.42 -24.24 10.25
N TRP A 304 14.76 -24.26 11.38
CA TRP A 304 15.14 -25.14 12.49
C TRP A 304 14.03 -26.13 12.79
N LYS A 305 14.20 -27.36 12.32
CA LYS A 305 13.16 -28.40 12.35
C LYS A 305 11.93 -27.97 11.54
N LYS A 306 10.83 -27.61 12.23
CA LYS A 306 9.60 -27.09 11.63
C LYS A 306 9.45 -25.58 11.79
N LEU A 307 10.38 -24.92 12.48
CA LEU A 307 10.35 -23.48 12.66
C LEU A 307 11.00 -22.82 11.45
N ASN A 308 10.31 -21.86 10.85
CA ASN A 308 10.90 -20.89 9.94
C ASN A 308 11.23 -19.65 10.79
N ILE A 309 12.48 -19.22 10.75
CA ILE A 309 12.97 -18.13 11.58
C ILE A 309 13.63 -17.09 10.66
N LYS A 310 13.19 -15.86 10.79
CA LYS A 310 13.79 -14.66 10.23
C LYS A 310 14.37 -13.86 11.37
N LEU A 311 15.68 -13.60 11.35
CA LEU A 311 16.37 -12.76 12.31
C LEU A 311 16.99 -11.58 11.57
N GLY A 312 16.54 -10.41 11.85
CA GLY A 312 17.03 -9.18 11.23
C GLY A 312 17.01 -8.01 12.20
N SER A 313 17.64 -6.95 11.78
CA SER A 313 17.64 -5.65 12.46
C SER A 313 17.78 -4.57 11.41
N LYS A 314 17.04 -3.47 11.54
CA LYS A 314 17.20 -2.28 10.71
C LYS A 314 17.96 -1.25 11.52
N ILE A 315 19.07 -0.75 11.00
CA ILE A 315 19.92 0.25 11.65
C ILE A 315 20.00 1.44 10.71
N TYR A 316 19.59 2.60 11.20
CA TYR A 316 19.61 3.85 10.43
C TYR A 316 20.53 4.86 11.09
N LEU A 317 21.36 5.51 10.27
CA LEU A 317 21.89 6.83 10.55
C LEU A 317 20.93 7.84 9.93
N SER A 318 20.19 8.54 10.78
CA SER A 318 19.16 9.52 10.37
C SER A 318 19.64 10.91 10.70
N SER A 319 19.58 11.81 9.74
CA SER A 319 19.94 13.22 9.93
C SER A 319 18.80 14.12 9.47
N ASP A 320 18.32 14.96 10.37
CA ASP A 320 17.54 16.14 10.07
C ASP A 320 18.52 17.30 9.84
N ILE A 321 18.69 17.66 8.57
CA ILE A 321 19.72 18.58 8.13
C ILE A 321 19.38 20.02 8.56
N GLU A 322 18.09 20.39 8.45
CA GLU A 322 17.62 21.74 8.80
C GLU A 322 17.78 22.01 10.30
N ASN A 323 17.45 21.03 11.14
CA ASN A 323 17.54 21.15 12.59
C ASN A 323 18.92 20.71 13.14
N SER A 324 19.86 20.27 12.27
CA SER A 324 21.19 19.78 12.64
C SER A 324 21.15 18.65 13.68
N LEU A 325 20.15 17.79 13.62
CA LEU A 325 20.00 16.63 14.49
C LEU A 325 20.46 15.36 13.75
N THR A 326 21.17 14.49 14.44
CA THR A 326 21.60 13.21 13.85
C THR A 326 21.51 12.12 14.90
N ASP A 327 20.77 11.05 14.56
CA ASP A 327 20.50 9.94 15.44
C ASP A 327 20.91 8.60 14.80
N ILE A 328 21.27 7.64 15.64
CA ILE A 328 21.44 6.25 15.25
C ILE A 328 20.29 5.46 15.84
N LEU A 329 19.43 4.96 14.98
CA LEU A 329 18.21 4.24 15.33
C LEU A 329 18.38 2.76 14.97
N ALA A 330 17.93 1.87 15.84
CA ALA A 330 18.02 0.43 15.62
C ALA A 330 16.68 -0.25 15.94
N TYR A 331 16.18 -1.04 15.00
CA TYR A 331 14.88 -1.68 15.06
C TYR A 331 15.00 -3.19 14.95
N PRO A 332 14.15 -3.96 15.64
CA PRO A 332 14.03 -5.39 15.41
C PRO A 332 13.37 -5.66 14.04
N ASP A 333 13.73 -6.78 13.42
CA ASP A 333 13.01 -7.37 12.30
C ASP A 333 13.07 -8.89 12.43
N ILE A 334 12.29 -9.42 13.38
CA ILE A 334 12.30 -10.82 13.81
C ILE A 334 10.93 -11.42 13.55
N GLU A 335 10.92 -12.59 12.93
CA GLU A 335 9.69 -13.37 12.73
C GLU A 335 9.99 -14.85 12.96
N ILE A 336 9.12 -15.51 13.67
CA ILE A 336 9.16 -16.96 13.92
C ILE A 336 7.81 -17.52 13.54
N SER A 337 7.80 -18.54 12.69
CA SER A 337 6.59 -19.23 12.30
C SER A 337 6.71 -20.74 12.44
N TYR A 338 5.62 -21.37 12.86
CA TYR A 338 5.52 -22.80 13.12
C TYR A 338 4.29 -23.39 12.46
N PRO A 339 4.45 -24.27 11.45
CA PRO A 339 3.34 -24.93 10.80
C PRO A 339 2.76 -26.06 11.67
N LEU A 340 1.45 -26.00 11.91
CA LEU A 340 0.65 -27.05 12.57
C LEU A 340 -0.03 -27.94 11.53
N ASN A 341 -0.46 -29.14 11.95
CA ASN A 341 -1.32 -30.04 11.16
C ASN A 341 -0.90 -30.17 9.70
N SER A 342 0.34 -30.59 9.47
CA SER A 342 0.88 -30.79 8.11
C SER A 342 0.92 -29.52 7.25
N GLY A 343 0.94 -28.35 7.89
CA GLY A 343 1.07 -27.07 7.24
C GLY A 343 -0.25 -26.36 6.88
N LEU A 344 -1.38 -26.90 7.28
CA LEU A 344 -2.69 -26.25 7.07
C LEU A 344 -2.87 -24.99 7.91
N ILE A 345 -2.30 -24.98 9.09
CA ILE A 345 -2.35 -23.85 10.04
C ILE A 345 -0.92 -23.49 10.40
N ASN A 346 -0.64 -22.20 10.44
CA ASN A 346 0.64 -21.66 10.83
C ASN A 346 0.45 -20.65 11.97
N ILE A 347 1.20 -20.84 13.06
CA ILE A 347 1.29 -19.86 14.15
C ILE A 347 2.53 -19.04 13.90
N TYR A 348 2.41 -17.74 14.00
CA TYR A 348 3.53 -16.83 13.82
C TYR A 348 3.57 -15.76 14.90
N THR A 349 4.77 -15.29 15.19
CA THR A 349 5.01 -14.17 16.10
C THR A 349 6.26 -13.43 15.67
N GLY A 350 6.35 -12.18 16.01
CA GLY A 350 7.52 -11.39 15.66
C GLY A 350 7.56 -10.02 16.31
N ALA A 351 8.63 -9.33 16.00
CA ALA A 351 8.87 -7.94 16.35
C ALA A 351 9.46 -7.23 15.15
N SER A 352 8.91 -6.10 14.78
CA SER A 352 9.42 -5.21 13.73
C SER A 352 9.46 -3.78 14.23
N GLY A 353 10.17 -2.93 13.53
CA GLY A 353 10.15 -1.49 13.69
C GLY A 353 10.72 -0.86 12.43
N ASP A 354 10.56 0.45 12.26
CA ASP A 354 11.07 1.17 11.10
C ASP A 354 11.13 2.68 11.33
N LEU A 355 11.92 3.35 10.50
CA LEU A 355 11.90 4.80 10.39
C LEU A 355 11.10 5.19 9.15
N HIS A 356 9.96 5.87 9.36
CA HIS A 356 9.09 6.32 8.29
C HIS A 356 9.36 7.79 7.96
N MET A 357 9.77 8.03 6.73
CA MET A 357 9.94 9.38 6.21
C MET A 357 8.57 9.95 5.84
N ASN A 358 8.14 11.00 6.52
CA ASN A 358 6.96 11.76 6.16
C ASN A 358 7.35 12.80 5.10
N SER A 359 6.69 12.75 3.96
CA SER A 359 6.85 13.71 2.86
C SER A 359 5.55 14.45 2.60
N PHE A 360 5.61 15.62 2.04
CA PHE A 360 4.40 16.36 1.65
C PHE A 360 3.58 15.56 0.64
N GLN A 361 4.23 14.95 -0.34
CA GLN A 361 3.59 14.06 -1.31
C GLN A 361 2.80 12.93 -0.60
N ARG A 362 3.42 12.21 0.34
CA ARG A 362 2.75 11.12 1.07
C ARG A 362 1.57 11.62 1.91
N LEU A 363 1.74 12.74 2.60
CA LEU A 363 0.68 13.30 3.44
C LEU A 363 -0.50 13.81 2.62
N SER A 364 -0.24 14.40 1.44
CA SER A 364 -1.29 14.83 0.50
C SER A 364 -2.03 13.65 -0.15
N GLU A 365 -1.38 12.50 -0.33
CA GLU A 365 -2.06 11.27 -0.76
C GLU A 365 -3.00 10.70 0.31
N LEU A 366 -2.61 10.78 1.59
CA LEU A 366 -3.45 10.34 2.72
C LEU A 366 -4.62 11.29 2.94
N ASN A 367 -4.34 12.60 2.93
CA ASN A 367 -5.34 13.64 3.04
C ASN A 367 -5.07 14.75 2.00
N PRO A 368 -5.81 14.78 0.88
CA PRO A 368 -5.59 15.78 -0.16
C PRO A 368 -5.91 17.23 0.27
N PHE A 369 -6.52 17.39 1.43
CA PHE A 369 -6.92 18.70 1.98
C PHE A 369 -5.90 19.27 2.97
N VAL A 370 -4.68 18.73 3.04
CA VAL A 370 -3.61 19.32 3.85
C VAL A 370 -3.18 20.67 3.28
N SER A 371 -2.91 21.62 4.17
CA SER A 371 -2.38 22.92 3.77
C SER A 371 -0.90 22.81 3.38
N PRO A 372 -0.40 23.62 2.45
CA PRO A 372 1.01 23.66 2.09
C PRO A 372 1.83 24.47 3.10
N THR A 373 1.68 24.16 4.40
CA THR A 373 2.27 24.91 5.52
C THR A 373 2.66 23.93 6.64
N LEU A 374 3.06 22.70 6.28
CA LEU A 374 3.29 21.62 7.23
C LEU A 374 4.69 21.70 7.84
N PHE A 375 4.77 21.56 9.14
CA PHE A 375 6.01 21.12 9.77
C PHE A 375 6.16 19.62 9.56
N LEU A 376 7.31 19.18 9.01
CA LEU A 376 7.54 17.77 8.72
C LEU A 376 8.65 17.21 9.60
N THR A 377 8.37 16.06 10.20
CA THR A 377 9.35 15.22 10.89
C THR A 377 9.15 13.75 10.53
N GLN A 378 10.07 12.89 10.87
CA GLN A 378 10.01 11.47 10.59
C GLN A 378 9.29 10.73 11.72
N THR A 379 8.49 9.73 11.40
CA THR A 379 7.85 8.85 12.40
C THR A 379 8.79 7.70 12.74
N ASN A 380 9.11 7.55 14.01
CA ASN A 380 9.94 6.49 14.56
C ASN A 380 9.05 5.36 15.11
N GLU A 381 8.79 4.32 14.30
CA GLU A 381 8.13 3.10 14.78
C GLU A 381 9.13 2.28 15.59
N GLN A 382 9.22 2.55 16.89
CA GLN A 382 10.19 1.92 17.79
C GLN A 382 10.09 0.40 17.76
N TYR A 383 8.87 -0.10 17.86
CA TYR A 383 8.57 -1.53 17.73
C TYR A 383 7.11 -1.79 17.42
N ASN A 384 6.87 -2.91 16.76
CA ASN A 384 5.58 -3.52 16.52
C ASN A 384 5.69 -5.00 16.88
N LEU A 385 5.21 -5.37 18.05
CA LEU A 385 5.16 -6.75 18.52
C LEU A 385 3.87 -7.38 18.02
N PHE A 386 3.96 -8.53 17.38
CA PHE A 386 2.78 -9.18 16.84
C PHE A 386 2.79 -10.69 17.03
N GLY A 387 1.61 -11.25 17.04
CA GLY A 387 1.39 -12.70 17.02
C GLY A 387 0.08 -13.02 16.32
N GLY A 388 0.04 -14.16 15.67
CA GLY A 388 -1.15 -14.53 14.92
C GLY A 388 -1.18 -15.99 14.51
N ILE A 389 -2.29 -16.34 13.88
CA ILE A 389 -2.56 -17.64 13.33
C ILE A 389 -3.13 -17.43 11.93
N ASN A 390 -2.51 -18.03 10.94
CA ASN A 390 -3.04 -18.04 9.59
C ASN A 390 -3.10 -19.47 9.03
N GLY A 391 -3.87 -19.66 7.97
CA GLY A 391 -3.93 -20.96 7.35
C GLY A 391 -5.17 -21.17 6.50
N THR A 392 -5.38 -22.45 6.17
CA THR A 392 -6.54 -22.91 5.42
C THR A 392 -7.36 -23.89 6.26
N LEU A 393 -8.65 -23.57 6.46
CA LEU A 393 -9.59 -24.48 7.13
C LEU A 393 -10.04 -25.61 6.20
N SER A 394 -10.05 -25.34 4.90
CA SER A 394 -10.34 -26.28 3.83
C SER A 394 -9.64 -25.82 2.55
N SER A 395 -9.72 -26.58 1.46
CA SER A 395 -9.13 -26.19 0.16
C SER A 395 -9.65 -24.84 -0.39
N ASN A 396 -10.71 -24.32 0.19
CA ASN A 396 -11.40 -23.12 -0.32
C ASN A 396 -11.60 -22.03 0.75
N ILE A 397 -11.11 -22.20 1.97
CA ILE A 397 -11.26 -21.21 3.05
C ILE A 397 -9.89 -20.94 3.64
N SER A 398 -9.42 -19.72 3.51
CA SER A 398 -8.20 -19.20 4.16
C SER A 398 -8.54 -18.10 5.15
N PHE A 399 -7.74 -18.00 6.20
CA PHE A 399 -7.93 -17.02 7.26
C PHE A 399 -6.61 -16.50 7.80
N ASN A 400 -6.64 -15.31 8.39
CA ASN A 400 -5.56 -14.76 9.19
C ASN A 400 -6.17 -14.02 10.39
N LEU A 401 -5.66 -14.30 11.58
CA LEU A 401 -5.99 -13.60 12.82
C LEU A 401 -4.68 -13.11 13.44
N LYS A 402 -4.54 -11.81 13.63
CA LYS A 402 -3.33 -11.16 14.14
C LYS A 402 -3.69 -10.19 15.25
N ALA A 403 -2.94 -10.25 16.35
CA ALA A 403 -2.90 -9.19 17.35
C ALA A 403 -1.53 -8.51 17.31
N SER A 404 -1.49 -7.20 17.50
CA SER A 404 -0.24 -6.44 17.52
C SER A 404 -0.29 -5.28 18.51
N TYR A 405 0.88 -4.95 19.04
CA TYR A 405 1.11 -3.78 19.87
C TYR A 405 2.27 -2.98 19.30
N LYS A 406 2.00 -1.76 18.89
CA LYS A 406 2.94 -0.88 18.21
C LYS A 406 3.17 0.38 19.05
N LYS A 407 4.40 0.89 19.05
CA LYS A 407 4.74 2.20 19.59
C LYS A 407 5.45 3.03 18.53
N ASP A 408 4.83 4.15 18.20
CA ASP A 408 5.36 5.17 17.30
C ASP A 408 5.75 6.41 18.12
N GLU A 409 6.90 7.00 17.86
CA GLU A 409 7.24 8.37 18.22
C GLU A 409 7.02 9.26 16.99
N ASP A 410 6.58 10.48 17.21
CA ASP A 410 6.26 11.44 16.16
C ASP A 410 5.30 10.86 15.10
N HIS A 411 4.22 10.22 15.53
CA HIS A 411 3.16 9.76 14.62
C HIS A 411 2.38 10.95 14.07
N ALA A 412 2.26 11.05 12.74
CA ALA A 412 1.57 12.13 12.06
C ALA A 412 0.04 12.01 12.19
N LEU A 413 -0.59 13.01 12.78
CA LEU A 413 -2.04 13.13 12.95
C LEU A 413 -2.56 14.32 12.16
N PHE A 414 -3.60 14.12 11.38
CA PHE A 414 -4.28 15.20 10.67
C PHE A 414 -5.25 15.91 11.60
N VAL A 415 -5.15 17.22 11.66
CA VAL A 415 -6.03 18.08 12.47
C VAL A 415 -6.50 19.24 11.62
N ARG A 416 -7.78 19.54 11.66
CA ARG A 416 -8.32 20.68 10.94
C ARG A 416 -7.68 21.99 11.42
N ASN A 417 -7.29 22.85 10.49
CA ASN A 417 -6.77 24.17 10.77
C ASN A 417 -7.89 25.12 11.25
N ASN A 418 -7.57 26.07 12.11
CA ASN A 418 -8.50 27.13 12.47
C ASN A 418 -8.72 28.08 11.28
N SER A 419 -9.88 28.71 11.20
CA SER A 419 -10.11 29.75 10.22
C SER A 419 -9.37 31.04 10.60
N LYS A 420 -8.78 31.70 9.60
CA LYS A 420 -8.22 33.06 9.74
C LYS A 420 -9.24 34.16 9.47
N SER A 421 -10.51 33.81 9.28
CA SER A 421 -11.64 34.72 9.14
C SER A 421 -12.89 34.08 9.74
N ASN A 422 -13.76 34.88 10.31
CA ASN A 422 -15.09 34.47 10.74
C ASN A 422 -16.21 35.02 9.82
N GLY A 423 -15.84 35.55 8.65
CA GLY A 423 -16.75 36.18 7.70
C GLY A 423 -16.90 37.70 7.88
N GLU A 424 -16.71 38.22 9.10
CA GLU A 424 -16.76 39.67 9.41
C GLU A 424 -15.35 40.25 9.60
N PHE A 425 -14.50 39.51 10.29
CA PHE A 425 -13.13 39.88 10.61
C PHE A 425 -12.15 38.84 10.06
N SER A 426 -10.98 39.28 9.66
CA SER A 426 -9.91 38.41 9.19
C SER A 426 -8.55 38.87 9.70
N SER A 427 -7.59 37.92 9.79
CA SER A 427 -6.20 38.21 10.17
C SER A 427 -5.42 38.99 9.09
N SER A 428 -5.89 38.95 7.85
CA SER A 428 -5.27 39.60 6.70
C SER A 428 -6.34 40.07 5.73
N THR A 429 -6.01 41.05 4.90
CA THR A 429 -6.84 41.53 3.81
C THR A 429 -6.80 40.63 2.56
N SER A 430 -5.85 39.69 2.53
CA SER A 430 -5.68 38.73 1.43
C SER A 430 -5.35 37.36 2.05
N LEU A 431 -6.38 36.54 2.25
CA LEU A 431 -6.23 35.16 2.70
C LEU A 431 -6.08 34.22 1.50
N LEU A 432 -5.26 33.19 1.66
CA LEU A 432 -5.14 32.12 0.69
C LEU A 432 -6.29 31.12 0.84
N GLY A 433 -6.61 30.40 -0.23
CA GLY A 433 -7.79 29.53 -0.30
C GLY A 433 -7.90 28.44 0.75
N TYR A 434 -6.79 28.07 1.40
CA TYR A 434 -6.73 27.06 2.47
C TYR A 434 -6.80 27.68 3.90
N GLU A 435 -6.97 29.00 4.03
CA GLU A 435 -6.89 29.70 5.33
C GLU A 435 -8.27 29.98 5.98
N TYR A 436 -9.33 29.45 5.38
CA TYR A 436 -10.72 29.63 5.83
C TYR A 436 -11.23 28.50 6.75
N GLY A 437 -10.32 27.75 7.40
CA GLY A 437 -10.68 26.59 8.23
C GLY A 437 -11.08 25.36 7.42
N ASN A 438 -10.78 25.36 6.16
CA ASN A 438 -11.05 24.33 5.17
C ASN A 438 -9.82 23.50 4.78
N SER A 439 -8.78 23.51 5.58
CA SER A 439 -7.57 22.73 5.35
C SER A 439 -7.16 21.99 6.63
N PHE A 440 -6.17 21.11 6.48
CA PHE A 440 -5.63 20.31 7.58
C PHE A 440 -4.14 20.59 7.77
N GLY A 441 -3.76 20.73 9.03
CA GLY A 441 -2.38 20.65 9.46
C GLY A 441 -2.01 19.24 9.89
N VAL A 442 -0.74 19.03 10.21
CA VAL A 442 -0.23 17.78 10.75
C VAL A 442 0.38 18.06 12.11
N PHE A 443 -0.08 17.33 13.13
CA PHE A 443 0.47 17.33 14.48
C PHE A 443 1.13 15.99 14.74
N TYR A 444 2.17 15.97 15.53
CA TYR A 444 2.89 14.77 15.86
C TYR A 444 2.68 14.39 17.32
N ASP A 445 2.56 13.10 17.58
CA ASP A 445 2.41 12.55 18.93
C ASP A 445 3.06 11.17 19.06
N ASP A 446 3.46 10.84 20.26
CA ASP A 446 3.89 9.49 20.61
C ASP A 446 2.66 8.62 20.87
N ILE A 447 2.42 7.65 20.01
CA ILE A 447 1.22 6.83 20.02
C ILE A 447 1.55 5.37 20.27
N SER A 448 0.89 4.78 21.26
CA SER A 448 0.82 3.34 21.43
C SER A 448 -0.48 2.80 20.83
N THR A 449 -0.38 1.83 19.94
CA THR A 449 -1.54 1.23 19.25
C THR A 449 -1.62 -0.25 19.53
N PHE A 450 -2.74 -0.70 20.12
CA PHE A 450 -3.10 -2.12 20.15
C PHE A 450 -4.09 -2.41 19.03
N SER A 451 -3.81 -3.42 18.20
CA SER A 451 -4.64 -3.77 17.05
C SER A 451 -4.99 -5.26 17.02
N ILE A 452 -6.22 -5.56 16.60
CA ILE A 452 -6.65 -6.92 16.24
C ILE A 452 -7.12 -6.87 14.79
N LEU A 453 -6.52 -7.72 13.96
CA LEU A 453 -6.88 -7.89 12.55
C LEU A 453 -7.42 -9.30 12.35
N ALA A 454 -8.58 -9.40 11.71
CA ALA A 454 -9.16 -10.65 11.25
C ALA A 454 -9.41 -10.59 9.74
N GLU A 455 -8.98 -11.60 9.01
CA GLU A 455 -9.12 -11.70 7.55
C GLU A 455 -9.67 -13.08 7.20
N LEU A 456 -10.58 -13.13 6.24
CA LEU A 456 -11.19 -14.36 5.76
C LEU A 456 -11.36 -14.29 4.24
N GLU A 457 -10.99 -15.36 3.55
CA GLU A 457 -11.25 -15.54 2.12
C GLU A 457 -11.86 -16.91 1.86
N VAL A 458 -12.91 -16.94 1.03
CA VAL A 458 -13.70 -18.12 0.71
C VAL A 458 -13.87 -18.23 -0.80
N ALA A 459 -13.27 -19.24 -1.41
CA ALA A 459 -13.59 -19.67 -2.77
C ALA A 459 -14.86 -20.54 -2.74
N ALA A 460 -16.03 -19.93 -2.58
CA ALA A 460 -17.29 -20.64 -2.40
C ALA A 460 -17.60 -21.61 -3.57
N THR A 461 -17.22 -21.20 -4.77
CA THR A 461 -17.22 -22.04 -5.98
C THR A 461 -16.06 -21.60 -6.88
N LYS A 462 -15.83 -22.32 -8.00
CA LYS A 462 -14.87 -21.87 -9.04
C LYS A 462 -15.19 -20.48 -9.63
N ARG A 463 -16.38 -19.96 -9.36
CA ARG A 463 -16.91 -18.71 -9.95
C ARG A 463 -17.15 -17.62 -8.92
N ILE A 464 -17.27 -17.98 -7.66
CA ILE A 464 -17.61 -17.06 -6.57
C ILE A 464 -16.48 -17.07 -5.56
N HIS A 465 -15.88 -15.89 -5.36
CA HIS A 465 -14.89 -15.61 -4.34
C HIS A 465 -15.44 -14.53 -3.42
N LEU A 466 -15.42 -14.80 -2.13
CA LEU A 466 -15.86 -13.89 -1.09
C LEU A 466 -14.69 -13.67 -0.13
N GLY A 467 -14.59 -12.51 0.45
CA GLY A 467 -13.59 -12.25 1.47
C GLY A 467 -13.86 -10.95 2.21
N GLY A 468 -13.12 -10.75 3.27
CA GLY A 468 -13.20 -9.52 4.04
C GLY A 468 -12.14 -9.45 5.11
N ASN A 469 -11.97 -8.25 5.63
CA ASN A 469 -11.14 -7.96 6.78
C ASN A 469 -11.89 -7.09 7.79
N LEU A 470 -11.47 -7.19 9.04
CA LEU A 470 -11.90 -6.36 10.15
C LEU A 470 -10.68 -6.01 10.99
N GLN A 471 -10.45 -4.73 11.22
CA GLN A 471 -9.41 -4.23 12.08
C GLN A 471 -10.00 -3.38 13.21
N MET A 472 -9.61 -3.68 14.42
CA MET A 472 -9.96 -2.93 15.62
C MET A 472 -8.68 -2.36 16.22
N ASN A 473 -8.67 -1.05 16.49
CA ASN A 473 -7.53 -0.33 17.02
C ASN A 473 -7.91 0.36 18.36
N SER A 474 -6.97 0.35 19.29
CA SER A 474 -7.03 1.15 20.50
C SER A 474 -5.76 2.00 20.58
N TYR A 475 -5.93 3.29 20.65
CA TYR A 475 -4.85 4.28 20.66
C TYR A 475 -4.67 4.87 22.04
N THR A 476 -3.41 5.10 22.42
CA THR A 476 -3.03 5.88 23.59
C THR A 476 -2.04 6.94 23.13
N THR A 477 -2.43 8.19 23.22
CA THR A 477 -1.66 9.39 22.89
C THR A 477 -0.88 9.89 24.11
N THR A 478 0.20 10.63 23.90
CA THR A 478 1.03 11.19 24.98
C THR A 478 0.80 12.68 25.15
N PHE A 479 0.77 13.45 24.07
CA PHE A 479 0.68 14.91 24.10
C PHE A 479 -0.67 15.43 23.62
N GLN A 480 -1.26 14.75 22.63
CA GLN A 480 -2.57 15.12 22.09
C GLN A 480 -3.69 14.52 22.94
N GLN A 481 -4.82 15.23 22.98
CA GLN A 481 -5.99 14.78 23.73
C GLN A 481 -6.62 13.52 23.14
N GLU A 482 -6.57 13.38 21.82
CA GLU A 482 -7.14 12.26 21.07
C GLU A 482 -6.22 11.85 19.91
N ALA A 483 -6.41 10.64 19.42
CA ALA A 483 -5.77 10.16 18.19
C ALA A 483 -6.55 10.69 16.97
N TRP A 484 -6.30 11.93 16.61
CA TRP A 484 -7.07 12.68 15.64
C TRP A 484 -7.19 11.98 14.30
N ASN A 485 -8.42 11.89 13.77
CA ASN A 485 -8.79 11.29 12.49
C ASN A 485 -8.42 9.81 12.32
N LEU A 486 -7.96 9.11 13.37
CA LEU A 486 -7.69 7.68 13.35
C LEU A 486 -8.93 6.86 13.73
N PRO A 487 -9.40 5.92 12.89
CA PRO A 487 -10.56 5.09 13.18
C PRO A 487 -10.23 3.97 14.17
N LYS A 488 -11.10 3.77 15.18
CA LYS A 488 -10.99 2.63 16.12
C LYS A 488 -11.46 1.31 15.50
N LEU A 489 -12.25 1.38 14.43
CA LEU A 489 -12.79 0.22 13.70
C LEU A 489 -12.79 0.50 12.22
N GLU A 490 -12.25 -0.41 11.44
CA GLU A 490 -12.29 -0.36 9.99
C GLU A 490 -12.36 -1.77 9.40
N GLY A 491 -12.91 -1.89 8.20
CA GLY A 491 -12.93 -3.17 7.54
C GLY A 491 -13.56 -3.11 6.16
N SER A 492 -13.46 -4.24 5.48
CA SER A 492 -14.04 -4.40 4.15
C SER A 492 -14.56 -5.80 3.93
N ILE A 493 -15.58 -5.92 3.08
CA ILE A 493 -16.12 -7.18 2.58
C ILE A 493 -16.16 -7.08 1.07
N PHE A 494 -15.72 -8.11 0.38
CA PHE A 494 -15.82 -8.17 -1.07
C PHE A 494 -16.42 -9.47 -1.56
N GLY A 495 -17.09 -9.39 -2.69
CA GLY A 495 -17.59 -10.53 -3.44
C GLY A 495 -17.23 -10.38 -4.92
N LYS A 496 -16.75 -11.46 -5.53
CA LYS A 496 -16.45 -11.52 -6.97
C LYS A 496 -17.18 -12.70 -7.58
N TYR A 497 -17.79 -12.46 -8.72
CA TYR A 497 -18.45 -13.46 -9.54
C TYR A 497 -17.91 -13.41 -10.96
N GLN A 498 -17.53 -14.56 -11.51
CA GLN A 498 -17.08 -14.66 -12.89
C GLN A 498 -17.66 -15.92 -13.53
N LYS A 499 -18.34 -15.74 -14.64
CA LYS A 499 -18.91 -16.84 -15.43
C LYS A 499 -18.86 -16.50 -16.92
N ASN A 500 -18.07 -17.26 -17.69
CA ASN A 500 -17.95 -17.08 -19.13
C ASN A 500 -17.74 -15.59 -19.50
N ASN A 501 -18.82 -14.98 -20.04
CA ASN A 501 -18.80 -13.61 -20.53
C ASN A 501 -19.16 -12.56 -19.46
N TRP A 502 -19.67 -12.97 -18.29
CA TRP A 502 -20.10 -12.06 -17.24
C TRP A 502 -19.08 -12.01 -16.10
N TYR A 503 -18.80 -10.82 -15.62
CA TYR A 503 -18.14 -10.63 -14.35
C TYR A 503 -18.87 -9.57 -13.52
N ALA A 504 -18.85 -9.74 -12.22
CA ALA A 504 -19.32 -8.74 -11.26
C ALA A 504 -18.47 -8.78 -10.01
N SER A 505 -18.29 -7.64 -9.37
CA SER A 505 -17.69 -7.54 -8.04
C SER A 505 -18.42 -6.48 -7.24
N ALA A 506 -18.58 -6.73 -5.96
CA ALA A 506 -19.07 -5.77 -5.00
C ALA A 506 -18.04 -5.66 -3.87
N ASN A 507 -17.79 -4.45 -3.42
CA ASN A 507 -16.93 -4.16 -2.28
C ASN A 507 -17.72 -3.25 -1.34
N MET A 508 -17.80 -3.63 -0.08
CA MET A 508 -18.31 -2.79 1.00
C MET A 508 -17.14 -2.49 1.92
N PHE A 509 -16.90 -1.25 2.24
CA PHE A 509 -15.98 -0.86 3.28
C PHE A 509 -16.71 -0.04 4.33
N PHE A 510 -16.24 -0.12 5.55
CA PHE A 510 -16.78 0.64 6.68
C PHE A 510 -15.63 1.18 7.53
N VAL A 511 -15.85 2.38 8.04
CA VAL A 511 -14.95 3.10 8.91
C VAL A 511 -15.76 3.56 10.11
N GLY A 512 -15.26 3.29 11.31
CA GLY A 512 -15.89 3.69 12.55
C GLY A 512 -15.76 5.20 12.79
N GLU A 513 -16.26 5.62 13.93
CA GLU A 513 -16.17 6.98 14.40
C GLU A 513 -14.72 7.45 14.49
N ARG A 514 -14.48 8.71 14.10
CA ARG A 514 -13.20 9.42 14.21
C ARG A 514 -13.43 10.75 14.91
N LEU A 515 -12.39 11.30 15.49
CA LEU A 515 -12.45 12.54 16.25
C LEU A 515 -11.59 13.61 15.57
N ASP A 516 -12.08 14.84 15.56
CA ASP A 516 -11.35 16.02 15.11
C ASP A 516 -11.64 17.20 16.05
N VAL A 517 -10.88 18.27 15.93
CA VAL A 517 -11.12 19.51 16.69
C VAL A 517 -12.28 20.30 16.08
N ASN A 518 -13.06 20.94 16.92
CA ASN A 518 -14.03 21.95 16.50
C ASN A 518 -13.62 23.32 17.02
N TYR A 519 -13.69 24.32 16.17
CA TYR A 519 -13.39 25.72 16.50
C TYR A 519 -14.66 26.51 16.73
N ASN A 520 -14.59 27.52 17.57
CA ASN A 520 -15.69 28.45 17.76
C ASN A 520 -15.79 29.46 16.59
N ASP A 521 -16.94 30.12 16.49
CA ASP A 521 -17.22 31.08 15.41
C ASP A 521 -16.69 32.51 15.72
N THR A 522 -15.98 32.68 16.84
CA THR A 522 -15.37 33.97 17.19
C THR A 522 -14.03 34.16 16.48
N PHE A 523 -13.58 35.42 16.40
CA PHE A 523 -12.28 35.73 15.84
C PHE A 523 -11.39 36.44 16.86
N PRO A 524 -10.12 36.02 17.07
CA PRO A 524 -9.53 34.79 16.54
C PRO A 524 -10.20 33.52 17.04
N SER A 525 -10.37 32.54 16.19
CA SER A 525 -11.01 31.28 16.55
C SER A 525 -10.12 30.43 17.46
N THR A 526 -10.75 29.81 18.45
CA THR A 526 -10.09 28.91 19.41
C THR A 526 -10.80 27.55 19.41
N ILE A 527 -10.09 26.49 19.83
CA ILE A 527 -10.70 25.17 19.97
C ILE A 527 -11.84 25.25 20.99
N SER A 528 -13.07 24.91 20.56
CA SER A 528 -14.26 24.93 21.43
C SER A 528 -14.53 23.55 22.05
N ASN A 529 -14.46 22.49 21.28
CA ASN A 529 -14.72 21.12 21.71
C ASN A 529 -14.15 20.10 20.72
N ILE A 530 -14.35 18.82 21.01
CA ILE A 530 -14.04 17.71 20.11
C ILE A 530 -15.26 17.44 19.24
N GLN A 531 -15.05 17.39 17.93
CA GLN A 531 -16.05 16.98 16.96
C GLN A 531 -15.94 15.49 16.69
N SER A 532 -17.07 14.78 16.79
CA SER A 532 -17.18 13.40 16.36
C SER A 532 -17.62 13.32 14.89
N LEU A 533 -16.80 12.69 14.06
CA LEU A 533 -17.15 12.32 12.69
C LEU A 533 -17.78 10.93 12.71
N LYS A 534 -19.04 10.85 12.33
CA LYS A 534 -19.81 9.59 12.34
C LYS A 534 -19.13 8.52 11.51
N GLY A 535 -19.19 7.29 11.97
CA GLY A 535 -18.79 6.14 11.19
C GLY A 535 -19.70 5.97 9.95
N PHE A 536 -19.17 5.38 8.91
CA PHE A 536 -19.90 5.17 7.65
C PHE A 536 -19.61 3.81 7.02
N ALA A 537 -20.50 3.41 6.12
CA ALA A 537 -20.28 2.28 5.22
C ALA A 537 -20.57 2.74 3.78
N ASP A 538 -19.78 2.25 2.85
CA ASP A 538 -19.91 2.54 1.42
C ASP A 538 -19.84 1.24 0.63
N ILE A 539 -20.68 1.12 -0.39
CA ILE A 539 -20.76 -0.05 -1.27
C ILE A 539 -20.47 0.39 -2.70
N ASN A 540 -19.47 -0.27 -3.27
CA ASN A 540 -19.08 -0.09 -4.66
C ASN A 540 -19.32 -1.39 -5.44
N VAL A 541 -19.93 -1.28 -6.61
CA VAL A 541 -20.27 -2.41 -7.49
C VAL A 541 -19.65 -2.18 -8.86
N ASN A 542 -19.05 -3.22 -9.38
CA ASN A 542 -18.43 -3.21 -10.71
C ASN A 542 -18.90 -4.46 -11.45
N GLY A 543 -19.29 -4.31 -12.70
CA GLY A 543 -19.72 -5.43 -13.53
C GLY A 543 -19.45 -5.19 -14.99
N GLY A 544 -19.44 -6.25 -15.76
CA GLY A 544 -19.26 -6.14 -17.20
C GLY A 544 -19.60 -7.40 -17.97
N TYR A 545 -19.63 -7.23 -19.27
CA TYR A 545 -19.96 -8.27 -20.22
C TYR A 545 -18.95 -8.26 -21.37
N HIS A 546 -18.37 -9.43 -21.66
CA HIS A 546 -17.50 -9.65 -22.81
C HIS A 546 -18.33 -10.07 -24.01
N PHE A 547 -18.48 -9.20 -25.01
CA PHE A 547 -19.17 -9.52 -26.25
C PHE A 547 -18.37 -10.53 -27.07
N ASN A 548 -17.06 -10.36 -27.09
CA ASN A 548 -16.09 -11.25 -27.70
C ASN A 548 -14.73 -11.08 -26.98
N ASP A 549 -13.68 -11.69 -27.51
CA ASP A 549 -12.34 -11.64 -26.93
C ASP A 549 -11.75 -10.19 -26.89
N PHE A 550 -12.19 -9.31 -27.80
CA PHE A 550 -11.68 -7.95 -27.98
C PHE A 550 -12.51 -6.88 -27.28
N LEU A 551 -13.84 -7.02 -27.32
CA LEU A 551 -14.77 -5.97 -26.90
C LEU A 551 -15.54 -6.37 -25.66
N SER A 552 -15.56 -5.47 -24.68
CA SER A 552 -16.34 -5.60 -23.44
C SER A 552 -17.06 -4.30 -23.12
N ALA A 553 -18.19 -4.37 -22.47
CA ALA A 553 -18.79 -3.23 -21.79
C ALA A 553 -18.66 -3.41 -20.27
N PHE A 554 -18.58 -2.30 -19.56
CA PHE A 554 -18.52 -2.28 -18.09
C PHE A 554 -19.40 -1.20 -17.51
N ILE A 555 -19.81 -1.42 -16.27
CA ILE A 555 -20.46 -0.44 -15.42
C ILE A 555 -19.79 -0.43 -14.05
N THR A 556 -19.56 0.76 -13.50
CA THR A 556 -19.05 0.98 -12.16
C THR A 556 -20.02 1.87 -11.41
N LEU A 557 -20.46 1.42 -10.25
CA LEU A 557 -21.36 2.12 -9.36
C LEU A 557 -20.62 2.34 -8.04
N ASN A 558 -20.46 3.59 -7.61
CA ASN A 558 -19.84 3.94 -6.34
C ASN A 558 -20.88 4.60 -5.45
N ASN A 559 -20.66 4.48 -4.14
CA ASN A 559 -21.59 4.93 -3.11
C ASN A 559 -23.05 4.52 -3.45
N VAL A 560 -23.24 3.20 -3.65
CA VAL A 560 -24.55 2.65 -4.07
C VAL A 560 -25.65 2.93 -3.06
N LEU A 561 -25.28 3.10 -1.78
CA LEU A 561 -26.22 3.46 -0.71
C LEU A 561 -26.64 4.94 -0.77
N GLY A 562 -25.93 5.78 -1.54
CA GLY A 562 -26.18 7.21 -1.61
C GLY A 562 -26.02 7.89 -0.25
N THR A 563 -25.14 7.36 0.62
CA THR A 563 -24.93 7.90 1.96
C THR A 563 -24.05 9.15 1.90
N ASP A 564 -24.51 10.22 2.54
CA ASP A 564 -23.71 11.39 2.81
C ASP A 564 -22.86 11.12 4.05
N TYR A 565 -21.57 11.10 3.88
CA TYR A 565 -20.61 10.98 4.97
C TYR A 565 -19.42 11.89 4.78
N GLU A 566 -18.85 12.30 5.90
CA GLU A 566 -17.64 13.10 5.91
C GLU A 566 -16.41 12.19 5.96
N ARG A 567 -15.53 12.32 4.96
CA ARG A 567 -14.22 11.66 4.99
C ARG A 567 -13.28 12.34 5.97
N TYR A 568 -13.32 13.65 6.00
CA TYR A 568 -12.70 14.55 6.97
C TYR A 568 -13.72 15.60 7.37
N ALA A 569 -13.52 16.30 8.48
CA ALA A 569 -14.45 17.30 8.95
C ALA A 569 -14.80 18.32 7.86
N ASN A 570 -16.09 18.51 7.58
CA ASN A 570 -16.68 19.33 6.52
C ASN A 570 -16.42 18.85 5.08
N TYR A 571 -15.82 17.67 4.89
CA TYR A 571 -15.53 17.10 3.57
C TYR A 571 -16.44 15.90 3.29
N ASN A 572 -17.65 16.22 2.83
CA ASN A 572 -18.59 15.22 2.34
C ASN A 572 -18.08 14.59 1.05
N VAL A 573 -18.48 13.35 0.82
CA VAL A 573 -18.17 12.63 -0.43
C VAL A 573 -19.27 12.84 -1.46
N LEU A 574 -18.96 12.53 -2.72
CA LEU A 574 -19.96 12.47 -3.77
C LEU A 574 -21.03 11.42 -3.43
N GLY A 575 -22.29 11.76 -3.65
CA GLY A 575 -23.40 10.83 -3.55
C GLY A 575 -23.27 9.64 -4.51
N PHE A 576 -24.38 9.03 -4.90
CA PHE A 576 -24.37 7.89 -5.84
C PHE A 576 -23.68 8.25 -7.16
N GLN A 577 -22.67 7.46 -7.54
CA GLN A 577 -21.95 7.62 -8.79
C GLN A 577 -22.17 6.41 -9.70
N ALA A 578 -22.46 6.66 -10.97
CA ALA A 578 -22.58 5.65 -12.00
C ALA A 578 -21.71 6.04 -13.20
N LEU A 579 -20.87 5.11 -13.64
CA LEU A 579 -20.02 5.25 -14.81
C LEU A 579 -20.18 4.00 -15.68
N ALA A 580 -20.44 4.20 -16.97
CA ALA A 580 -20.53 3.12 -17.94
C ALA A 580 -19.52 3.34 -19.06
N GLY A 581 -19.04 2.26 -19.63
CA GLY A 581 -18.01 2.35 -20.66
C GLY A 581 -17.80 1.07 -21.44
N VAL A 582 -16.88 1.16 -22.38
CA VAL A 582 -16.43 0.06 -23.23
C VAL A 582 -14.94 -0.12 -23.11
N THR A 583 -14.49 -1.36 -23.22
CA THR A 583 -13.07 -1.72 -23.26
C THR A 583 -12.79 -2.48 -24.56
N TYR A 584 -11.83 -2.00 -25.30
CA TYR A 584 -11.32 -2.65 -26.49
C TYR A 584 -9.89 -3.17 -26.26
N LYS A 585 -9.68 -4.46 -26.47
CA LYS A 585 -8.37 -5.14 -26.31
C LYS A 585 -7.82 -5.47 -27.68
N PHE A 586 -6.50 -5.32 -27.83
CA PHE A 586 -5.85 -5.55 -29.11
C PHE A 586 -4.38 -5.96 -28.93
N ASP A 587 -3.81 -6.60 -29.96
CA ASP A 587 -2.40 -6.90 -30.09
C ASP A 587 -1.90 -6.36 -31.44
N PHE A 588 -0.62 -6.03 -31.50
CA PHE A 588 0.06 -5.64 -32.75
C PHE A 588 0.78 -6.82 -33.38
#